data_d731ae83a6b7d664b069092d3049cfac
#
_entry.id   d731ae83a6b7d664b069092d3049cfac
#
_cell.length_a   1.000
_cell.length_b   1.000
_cell.length_c   1.000
_cell.angle_alpha   90.00
_cell.angle_beta   90.00
_cell.angle_gamma   90.00
#
_symmetry.space_group_name_H-M   'P 1'
#
loop_
_entity.id
_entity.type
_entity.pdbx_description
1 polymer ?
#
loop_
_entity_poly.entity_id
_entity_poly.type
_entity_poly.pdbx_seq_one_letter_code
_entity_poly.pdbx_strand_id
1 'polypeptide(L)'
;MSVQEYKQQLFDAIQNLLWRQWTALGIPGHITVPDSEIILDPEALLIFSAGFARYDQRLYDLILDWLQIHSPQINIQRLKALYAKAEWKDSASLGYMAAVTAETSPGRWKKPTDDYTAKDISAPVALFRDAEDKPEEFIPKNDPLALHCGFLRNHRRYSGKIPLEFP
;
A
#
# COMPACT_ATOMS: atom_id res chain seq x y z
N MET A 1 13.61 8.43 -28.25
CA MET A 1 12.86 7.81 -27.15
C MET A 1 11.38 7.86 -27.48
N SER A 2 10.73 6.71 -27.46
CA SER A 2 9.28 6.64 -27.67
C SER A 2 8.52 7.09 -26.41
N VAL A 3 7.25 7.44 -26.58
CA VAL A 3 6.37 7.78 -25.43
C VAL A 3 6.29 6.60 -24.45
N GLN A 4 6.31 5.37 -24.94
CA GLN A 4 6.25 4.18 -24.11
C GLN A 4 7.51 3.98 -23.27
N GLU A 5 8.69 4.19 -23.88
CA GLU A 5 9.96 4.14 -23.15
C GLU A 5 10.03 5.22 -22.06
N TYR A 6 9.55 6.43 -22.35
CA TYR A 6 9.49 7.50 -21.36
C TYR A 6 8.56 7.15 -20.18
N LYS A 7 7.38 6.60 -20.48
CA LYS A 7 6.44 6.15 -19.44
C LYS A 7 7.05 5.08 -18.55
N GLN A 8 7.76 4.12 -19.15
CA GLN A 8 8.44 3.06 -18.40
C GLN A 8 9.54 3.62 -17.49
N GLN A 9 10.37 4.53 -18.01
CA GLN A 9 11.41 5.18 -17.21
C GLN A 9 10.84 5.97 -16.04
N LEU A 10 9.73 6.70 -16.25
CA LEU A 10 9.06 7.43 -15.18
C LEU A 10 8.49 6.47 -14.13
N PHE A 11 7.87 5.39 -14.58
CA PHE A 11 7.34 4.37 -13.68
C PHE A 11 8.45 3.74 -12.83
N ASP A 12 9.57 3.35 -13.44
CA ASP A 12 10.72 2.76 -12.74
C ASP A 12 11.32 3.76 -11.73
N ALA A 13 11.36 5.05 -12.07
CA ALA A 13 11.82 6.09 -11.17
C ALA A 13 10.90 6.24 -9.95
N ILE A 14 9.59 6.16 -10.15
CA ILE A 14 8.61 6.19 -9.06
C ILE A 14 8.76 4.96 -8.15
N GLN A 15 8.88 3.76 -8.71
CA GLN A 15 9.08 2.54 -7.92
C GLN A 15 10.38 2.60 -7.12
N ASN A 16 11.46 3.06 -7.72
CA ASN A 16 12.74 3.26 -7.03
C ASN A 16 12.63 4.30 -5.90
N LEU A 17 11.90 5.39 -6.11
CA LEU A 17 11.63 6.37 -5.06
C LEU A 17 10.89 5.73 -3.89
N LEU A 18 9.82 4.99 -4.16
CA LEU A 18 9.03 4.32 -3.11
C LEU A 18 9.90 3.37 -2.30
N TRP A 19 10.70 2.54 -2.95
CA TRP A 19 11.62 1.63 -2.26
C TRP A 19 12.61 2.36 -1.38
N ARG A 20 13.22 3.45 -1.85
CA ARG A 20 14.14 4.27 -1.04
C ARG A 20 13.45 4.85 0.18
N GLN A 21 12.27 5.45 -0.01
CA GLN A 21 11.53 6.10 1.07
C GLN A 21 11.10 5.10 2.15
N TRP A 22 10.55 3.97 1.76
CA TRP A 22 10.14 2.94 2.72
C TRP A 22 11.33 2.25 3.38
N THR A 23 12.44 2.04 2.67
CA THR A 23 13.69 1.53 3.26
C THR A 23 14.24 2.51 4.30
N ALA A 24 14.17 3.81 4.04
CA ALA A 24 14.55 4.84 5.01
C ALA A 24 13.66 4.82 6.27
N LEU A 25 12.40 4.39 6.16
CA LEU A 25 11.47 4.20 7.27
C LEU A 25 11.60 2.83 7.96
N GLY A 26 12.55 1.99 7.54
CA GLY A 26 12.87 0.73 8.18
C GLY A 26 12.33 -0.53 7.49
N ILE A 27 11.71 -0.43 6.31
CA ILE A 27 11.36 -1.61 5.53
C ILE A 27 12.64 -2.27 4.98
N PRO A 28 12.79 -3.60 5.09
CA PRO A 28 13.95 -4.30 4.54
C PRO A 28 13.90 -4.23 3.00
N GLY A 29 14.77 -3.43 2.42
CA GLY A 29 14.90 -3.22 0.99
C GLY A 29 16.25 -3.68 0.47
N HIS A 30 16.34 -3.86 -0.84
CA HIS A 30 17.57 -4.17 -1.57
C HIS A 30 18.25 -2.90 -2.11
N ILE A 31 17.73 -1.73 -1.77
CA ILE A 31 18.19 -0.43 -2.25
C ILE A 31 18.97 0.27 -1.15
N THR A 32 20.13 0.78 -1.49
CA THR A 32 20.90 1.66 -0.60
C THR A 32 20.27 3.03 -0.55
N VAL A 33 19.98 3.52 0.66
CA VAL A 33 19.45 4.86 0.88
C VAL A 33 20.63 5.80 1.14
N PRO A 34 20.81 6.87 0.34
CA PRO A 34 21.82 7.87 0.62
C PRO A 34 21.56 8.60 1.96
N ASP A 35 22.60 8.97 2.67
CA ASP A 35 22.49 9.74 3.92
C ASP A 35 21.82 11.11 3.73
N SER A 36 21.88 11.64 2.51
CA SER A 36 21.25 12.90 2.12
C SER A 36 19.81 12.76 1.63
N GLU A 37 19.22 11.56 1.68
CA GLU A 37 17.85 11.33 1.24
C GLU A 37 16.86 12.16 2.08
N ILE A 38 16.03 12.93 1.41
CA ILE A 38 14.92 13.63 2.06
C ILE A 38 13.81 12.62 2.27
N ILE A 39 13.50 12.33 3.52
CA ILE A 39 12.42 11.41 3.87
C ILE A 39 11.10 12.17 3.77
N LEU A 40 10.20 11.64 2.96
CA LEU A 40 8.86 12.18 2.81
C LEU A 40 8.04 11.93 4.09
N ASP A 41 7.09 12.81 4.32
CA ASP A 41 6.07 12.65 5.33
C ASP A 41 5.37 11.28 5.19
N PRO A 42 5.32 10.44 6.23
CA PRO A 42 4.78 9.08 6.14
C PRO A 42 3.31 9.04 5.67
N GLU A 43 2.50 10.01 6.06
CA GLU A 43 1.10 10.09 5.64
C GLU A 43 0.98 10.40 4.14
N ALA A 44 1.79 11.34 3.63
CA ALA A 44 1.84 11.63 2.20
C ALA A 44 2.37 10.42 1.40
N LEU A 45 3.41 9.78 1.93
CA LEU A 45 3.99 8.59 1.32
C LEU A 45 2.98 7.44 1.26
N LEU A 46 2.19 7.26 2.32
CA LEU A 46 1.15 6.23 2.36
C LEU A 46 0.06 6.45 1.29
N ILE A 47 -0.43 7.68 1.14
CA ILE A 47 -1.42 8.03 0.11
C ILE A 47 -0.86 7.73 -1.29
N PHE A 48 0.37 8.13 -1.54
CA PHE A 48 1.04 7.90 -2.82
C PHE A 48 1.29 6.41 -3.09
N SER A 49 1.74 5.67 -2.08
CA SER A 49 2.02 4.25 -2.18
C SER A 49 0.77 3.40 -2.39
N ALA A 50 -0.39 3.83 -1.89
CA ALA A 50 -1.63 3.08 -2.05
C ALA A 50 -1.96 2.77 -3.52
N GLY A 51 -1.65 3.69 -4.43
CA GLY A 51 -1.79 3.47 -5.86
C GLY A 51 -0.59 2.78 -6.50
N PHE A 52 0.59 3.33 -6.31
CA PHE A 52 1.79 2.88 -7.04
C PHE A 52 2.39 1.57 -6.53
N ALA A 53 2.28 1.24 -5.25
CA ALA A 53 2.76 -0.05 -4.74
C ALA A 53 1.90 -1.24 -5.22
N ARG A 54 0.74 -1.01 -5.82
CA ARG A 54 -0.06 -2.07 -6.47
C ARG A 54 0.66 -2.73 -7.66
N TYR A 55 1.71 -2.11 -8.17
CA TYR A 55 2.58 -2.69 -9.20
C TYR A 55 3.74 -3.53 -8.64
N ASP A 56 3.92 -3.54 -7.32
CA ASP A 56 4.97 -4.30 -6.64
C ASP A 56 4.40 -4.97 -5.40
N GLN A 57 4.01 -6.24 -5.54
CA GLN A 57 3.41 -7.02 -4.47
C GLN A 57 4.29 -7.09 -3.23
N ARG A 58 5.60 -7.25 -3.41
CA ARG A 58 6.54 -7.35 -2.28
C ARG A 58 6.57 -6.05 -1.48
N LEU A 59 6.68 -4.91 -2.16
CA LEU A 59 6.66 -3.61 -1.50
C LEU A 59 5.33 -3.38 -0.78
N TYR A 60 4.21 -3.71 -1.44
CA TYR A 60 2.88 -3.57 -0.84
C TYR A 60 2.74 -4.37 0.45
N ASP A 61 3.13 -5.64 0.44
CA ASP A 61 3.05 -6.50 1.61
C ASP A 61 3.96 -6.00 2.75
N LEU A 62 5.15 -5.52 2.44
CA LEU A 62 6.05 -4.93 3.44
C LEU A 62 5.49 -3.62 4.04
N ILE A 63 4.79 -2.81 3.25
CA ILE A 63 4.09 -1.62 3.77
C ILE A 63 2.97 -2.03 4.73
N LEU A 64 2.20 -3.07 4.41
CA LEU A 64 1.17 -3.59 5.31
C LEU A 64 1.77 -4.06 6.65
N ASP A 65 2.89 -4.78 6.61
CA ASP A 65 3.58 -5.22 7.83
C ASP A 65 4.12 -4.03 8.63
N TRP A 66 4.69 -3.05 7.95
CA TRP A 66 5.16 -1.82 8.59
C TRP A 66 4.02 -1.08 9.30
N LEU A 67 2.86 -0.99 8.66
CA LEU A 67 1.68 -0.35 9.25
C LEU A 67 1.19 -1.10 10.50
N GLN A 68 1.23 -2.42 10.52
CA GLN A 68 0.82 -3.18 11.70
C GLN A 68 1.70 -2.90 12.93
N ILE A 69 2.99 -2.61 12.71
CA ILE A 69 3.96 -2.34 13.76
C ILE A 69 4.01 -0.84 14.10
N HIS A 70 4.06 -0.01 13.08
CA HIS A 70 4.36 1.43 13.19
C HIS A 70 3.16 2.35 13.00
N SER A 71 1.95 1.80 12.87
CA SER A 71 0.74 2.61 12.72
C SER A 71 0.53 3.69 13.80
N PRO A 72 1.03 3.54 15.05
CA PRO A 72 0.96 4.63 16.03
C PRO A 72 1.72 5.91 15.62
N GLN A 73 2.69 5.81 14.72
CA GLN A 73 3.46 6.94 14.20
C GLN A 73 2.68 7.74 13.14
N ILE A 74 1.66 7.13 12.52
CA ILE A 74 0.80 7.81 11.53
C ILE A 74 -0.17 8.75 12.25
N ASN A 75 -0.15 10.00 11.88
CA ASN A 75 -1.13 10.98 12.35
C ASN A 75 -2.39 10.92 11.48
N ILE A 76 -3.46 10.32 12.00
CA ILE A 76 -4.72 10.11 11.26
C ILE A 76 -5.35 11.43 10.79
N GLN A 77 -5.28 12.49 11.59
CA GLN A 77 -5.84 13.80 11.20
C GLN A 77 -5.04 14.41 10.04
N ARG A 78 -3.72 14.27 10.08
CA ARG A 78 -2.84 14.71 9.00
C ARG A 78 -3.07 13.88 7.74
N LEU A 79 -3.17 12.56 7.86
CA LEU A 79 -3.51 11.67 6.75
C LEU A 79 -4.81 12.12 6.07
N LYS A 80 -5.85 12.38 6.85
CA LYS A 80 -7.14 12.86 6.35
C LYS A 80 -7.04 14.21 5.64
N ALA A 81 -6.30 15.15 6.21
CA ALA A 81 -6.12 16.49 5.64
C ALA A 81 -5.34 16.42 4.30
N LEU A 82 -4.29 15.61 4.23
CA LEU A 82 -3.51 15.42 3.01
C LEU A 82 -4.33 14.68 1.95
N TYR A 83 -5.05 13.63 2.34
CA TYR A 83 -5.91 12.87 1.44
C TYR A 83 -6.97 13.76 0.79
N ALA A 84 -7.60 14.66 1.54
CA ALA A 84 -8.60 15.58 1.01
C ALA A 84 -8.05 16.50 -0.10
N LYS A 85 -6.77 16.83 -0.05
CA LYS A 85 -6.07 17.70 -1.00
C LYS A 85 -5.38 16.92 -2.14
N ALA A 86 -5.20 15.62 -1.99
CA ALA A 86 -4.49 14.83 -2.97
C ALA A 86 -5.30 14.70 -4.26
N GLU A 87 -4.70 15.06 -5.39
CA GLU A 87 -5.28 14.87 -6.70
C GLU A 87 -5.15 13.42 -7.17
N TRP A 88 -4.04 12.78 -6.83
CA TRP A 88 -3.72 11.40 -7.18
C TRP A 88 -3.86 10.51 -5.95
N LYS A 89 -4.93 9.75 -5.89
CA LYS A 89 -5.23 8.87 -4.76
C LYS A 89 -6.00 7.64 -5.21
N ASP A 90 -5.64 6.51 -4.62
CA ASP A 90 -6.36 5.25 -4.76
C ASP A 90 -7.11 4.98 -3.44
N SER A 91 -8.35 5.43 -3.37
CA SER A 91 -9.18 5.30 -2.17
C SER A 91 -9.38 3.85 -1.75
N ALA A 92 -9.66 2.97 -2.70
CA ALA A 92 -9.94 1.58 -2.43
C ALA A 92 -8.71 0.86 -1.85
N SER A 93 -7.53 1.10 -2.44
CA SER A 93 -6.28 0.53 -1.94
C SER A 93 -5.91 1.10 -0.57
N LEU A 94 -6.06 2.40 -0.35
CA LEU A 94 -5.85 3.00 0.97
C LEU A 94 -6.84 2.45 2.01
N GLY A 95 -8.09 2.23 1.62
CA GLY A 95 -9.11 1.59 2.44
C GLY A 95 -8.73 0.18 2.86
N TYR A 96 -8.18 -0.61 1.93
CA TYR A 96 -7.68 -1.94 2.24
C TYR A 96 -6.46 -1.89 3.19
N MET A 97 -5.51 -0.99 2.96
CA MET A 97 -4.37 -0.79 3.88
C MET A 97 -4.87 -0.42 5.30
N ALA A 98 -5.85 0.48 5.38
CA ALA A 98 -6.46 0.87 6.66
C ALA A 98 -7.19 -0.31 7.33
N ALA A 99 -7.91 -1.13 6.56
CA ALA A 99 -8.61 -2.31 7.06
C ALA A 99 -7.66 -3.36 7.63
N VAL A 100 -6.56 -3.64 6.93
CA VAL A 100 -5.50 -4.54 7.44
C VAL A 100 -4.89 -3.99 8.73
N THR A 101 -4.62 -2.69 8.78
CA THR A 101 -4.04 -2.05 9.98
C THR A 101 -5.04 -2.07 11.15
N ALA A 102 -6.34 -1.97 10.87
CA ALA A 102 -7.38 -2.05 11.89
C ALA A 102 -7.48 -3.43 12.57
N GLU A 103 -6.96 -4.50 11.97
CA GLU A 103 -6.89 -5.82 12.61
C GLU A 103 -6.05 -5.78 13.91
N THR A 104 -4.99 -4.97 13.92
CA THR A 104 -4.10 -4.81 15.09
C THR A 104 -4.37 -3.55 15.89
N SER A 105 -4.97 -2.53 15.28
CA SER A 105 -5.20 -1.21 15.88
C SER A 105 -6.61 -0.66 15.57
N PRO A 106 -7.68 -1.38 15.97
CA PRO A 106 -9.05 -1.05 15.52
C PRO A 106 -9.52 0.32 16.02
N GLY A 107 -9.14 0.73 17.23
CA GLY A 107 -9.55 2.02 17.81
C GLY A 107 -9.14 3.23 16.97
N ARG A 108 -8.04 3.14 16.24
CA ARG A 108 -7.52 4.23 15.40
C ARG A 108 -7.92 4.10 13.92
N TRP A 109 -7.96 2.87 13.41
CA TRP A 109 -8.02 2.63 11.96
C TRP A 109 -9.39 2.21 11.45
N LYS A 110 -10.35 1.88 12.32
CA LYS A 110 -11.72 1.57 11.92
C LYS A 110 -12.35 2.72 11.13
N LYS A 111 -12.26 3.95 11.64
CA LYS A 111 -12.84 5.11 10.96
C LYS A 111 -12.16 5.40 9.60
N PRO A 112 -10.83 5.45 9.46
CA PRO A 112 -10.18 5.51 8.15
C PRO A 112 -10.62 4.39 7.19
N THR A 113 -10.79 3.16 7.68
CA THR A 113 -11.32 2.07 6.87
C THR A 113 -12.69 2.43 6.30
N ASP A 114 -13.61 2.86 7.15
CA ASP A 114 -14.97 3.24 6.74
C ASP A 114 -15.00 4.46 5.80
N ASP A 115 -14.08 5.42 6.01
CA ASP A 115 -13.98 6.63 5.21
C ASP A 115 -13.44 6.37 3.79
N TYR A 116 -12.54 5.39 3.61
CA TYR A 116 -11.86 5.13 2.33
C TYR A 116 -12.42 3.93 1.57
N THR A 117 -13.05 2.98 2.23
CA THR A 117 -13.65 1.81 1.56
C THR A 117 -14.90 2.23 0.80
N ALA A 118 -15.00 1.80 -0.46
CA ALA A 118 -16.18 2.05 -1.27
C ALA A 118 -17.41 1.34 -0.69
N LYS A 119 -18.54 2.04 -0.64
CA LYS A 119 -19.80 1.50 -0.10
C LYS A 119 -20.51 0.55 -1.08
N ASP A 120 -20.31 0.77 -2.38
CA ASP A 120 -20.93 -0.02 -3.45
C ASP A 120 -19.84 -0.66 -4.33
N ILE A 121 -19.49 -1.89 -4.00
CA ILE A 121 -18.54 -2.67 -4.79
C ILE A 121 -19.35 -3.61 -5.68
N SER A 122 -19.50 -3.23 -6.96
CA SER A 122 -20.26 -4.02 -7.94
C SER A 122 -19.49 -5.27 -8.41
N ALA A 123 -18.18 -5.17 -8.56
CA ALA A 123 -17.31 -6.29 -8.93
C ALA A 123 -15.90 -6.09 -8.36
N PRO A 124 -15.31 -7.10 -7.69
CA PRO A 124 -13.94 -7.01 -7.22
C PRO A 124 -12.96 -7.02 -8.39
N VAL A 125 -11.86 -6.28 -8.23
CA VAL A 125 -10.76 -6.20 -9.21
C VAL A 125 -9.46 -6.72 -8.60
N ALA A 126 -8.50 -7.14 -9.42
CA ALA A 126 -7.20 -7.55 -8.93
C ALA A 126 -6.52 -6.41 -8.15
N LEU A 127 -6.01 -6.71 -6.95
CA LEU A 127 -5.27 -5.72 -6.17
C LEU A 127 -3.98 -5.34 -6.87
N PHE A 128 -3.26 -6.33 -7.38
CA PHE A 128 -1.99 -6.11 -8.07
C PHE A 128 -2.21 -5.93 -9.57
N ARG A 129 -1.57 -4.91 -10.14
CA ARG A 129 -1.78 -4.50 -11.54
C ARG A 129 -1.22 -5.48 -12.56
N ASP A 130 -0.15 -6.19 -12.22
CA ASP A 130 0.44 -7.25 -13.04
C ASP A 130 -0.44 -8.52 -13.10
N ALA A 131 -1.36 -8.65 -12.16
CA ALA A 131 -2.28 -9.78 -12.05
C ALA A 131 -3.58 -9.58 -12.84
N GLU A 132 -3.82 -8.40 -13.41
CA GLU A 132 -5.05 -8.11 -14.16
C GLU A 132 -5.21 -9.01 -15.39
N ASP A 133 -4.11 -9.49 -15.97
CA ASP A 133 -4.10 -10.38 -17.13
C ASP A 133 -4.41 -11.85 -16.79
N LYS A 134 -4.45 -12.20 -15.48
CA LYS A 134 -4.67 -13.58 -15.00
C LYS A 134 -5.62 -13.64 -13.82
N PRO A 135 -6.85 -13.14 -13.92
CA PRO A 135 -7.78 -13.06 -12.80
C PRO A 135 -8.14 -14.43 -12.21
N GLU A 136 -8.11 -15.48 -13.02
CA GLU A 136 -8.53 -16.83 -12.62
C GLU A 136 -7.56 -17.49 -11.62
N GLU A 137 -6.29 -17.13 -11.61
CA GLU A 137 -5.29 -17.65 -10.68
C GLU A 137 -5.50 -17.15 -9.24
N PHE A 138 -6.31 -16.10 -9.06
CA PHE A 138 -6.52 -15.43 -7.78
C PHE A 138 -7.81 -15.84 -7.06
N ILE A 139 -8.78 -16.41 -7.77
CA ILE A 139 -10.12 -16.71 -7.26
C ILE A 139 -10.13 -17.76 -6.12
N PRO A 140 -9.34 -18.85 -6.13
CA PRO A 140 -9.50 -19.92 -5.16
C PRO A 140 -8.98 -19.63 -3.74
N LYS A 141 -8.21 -18.57 -3.54
CA LYS A 141 -7.50 -18.27 -2.29
C LYS A 141 -7.57 -16.80 -1.89
N ASN A 142 -8.71 -16.16 -2.15
CA ASN A 142 -8.86 -14.74 -1.84
C ASN A 142 -8.73 -14.43 -0.35
N ASP A 143 -8.01 -13.37 -0.04
CA ASP A 143 -8.04 -12.74 1.28
C ASP A 143 -9.45 -12.18 1.52
N PRO A 144 -10.19 -12.65 2.55
CA PRO A 144 -11.55 -12.19 2.82
C PRO A 144 -11.65 -10.68 3.05
N LEU A 145 -10.62 -10.08 3.65
CA LEU A 145 -10.58 -8.65 3.90
C LEU A 145 -10.37 -7.86 2.62
N ALA A 146 -9.50 -8.35 1.72
CA ALA A 146 -9.32 -7.75 0.40
C ALA A 146 -10.64 -7.79 -0.39
N LEU A 147 -11.32 -8.93 -0.38
CA LEU A 147 -12.61 -9.08 -1.04
C LEU A 147 -13.65 -8.09 -0.48
N HIS A 148 -13.71 -7.93 0.83
CA HIS A 148 -14.57 -6.93 1.49
C HIS A 148 -14.25 -5.50 1.03
N CYS A 149 -13.00 -5.20 0.73
CA CYS A 149 -12.55 -3.91 0.20
C CYS A 149 -12.63 -3.80 -1.34
N GLY A 150 -13.18 -4.80 -2.02
CA GLY A 150 -13.36 -4.81 -3.48
C GLY A 150 -12.16 -5.31 -4.26
N PHE A 151 -11.28 -6.07 -3.63
CA PHE A 151 -10.09 -6.61 -4.29
C PHE A 151 -10.05 -8.13 -4.32
N LEU A 152 -9.52 -8.65 -5.41
CA LEU A 152 -9.07 -10.03 -5.53
C LEU A 152 -7.57 -10.07 -5.23
N ARG A 153 -7.17 -10.84 -4.24
CA ARG A 153 -5.77 -11.16 -3.98
C ARG A 153 -5.65 -12.50 -3.27
N ASN A 154 -4.55 -13.18 -3.48
CA ASN A 154 -4.19 -14.33 -2.67
C ASN A 154 -3.99 -13.93 -1.21
N HIS A 155 -4.08 -14.92 -0.31
CA HIS A 155 -3.77 -14.67 1.09
C HIS A 155 -2.44 -13.93 1.24
N ARG A 156 -2.44 -12.97 2.16
CA ARG A 156 -1.25 -12.21 2.54
C ARG A 156 -0.16 -13.19 2.97
N ARG A 157 1.00 -13.05 2.39
CA ARG A 157 2.18 -13.88 2.75
C ARG A 157 2.72 -13.53 4.12
N TYR A 158 2.52 -12.28 4.53
CA TYR A 158 2.90 -11.75 5.82
C TYR A 158 1.62 -11.45 6.58
N SER A 159 1.42 -12.10 7.72
CA SER A 159 0.18 -11.96 8.51
C SER A 159 0.39 -11.22 9.83
N GLY A 160 1.48 -10.47 9.98
CA GLY A 160 1.86 -9.83 11.24
C GLY A 160 2.21 -10.82 12.37
N LYS A 161 2.16 -12.12 12.09
CA LYS A 161 2.48 -13.18 13.05
C LYS A 161 3.96 -13.60 13.01
N ILE A 162 4.68 -13.19 11.98
CA ILE A 162 6.13 -13.40 11.88
C ILE A 162 6.75 -12.07 12.23
N PRO A 163 7.47 -11.97 13.36
CA PRO A 163 8.29 -10.80 13.63
C PRO A 163 9.28 -10.68 12.46
N LEU A 164 9.14 -9.62 11.66
CA LEU A 164 10.22 -9.25 10.78
C LEU A 164 11.36 -8.83 11.70
N GLU A 165 12.35 -9.70 11.85
CA GLU A 165 13.60 -9.30 12.44
C GLU A 165 14.22 -8.28 11.50
N PHE A 166 14.03 -7.03 11.82
CA PHE A 166 14.76 -5.95 11.18
C PHE A 166 16.19 -5.99 11.73
N PRO A 167 17.20 -6.07 10.87
CA PRO A 167 18.58 -5.98 11.34
C PRO A 167 18.87 -4.63 11.98
#